data_4e7de19104d417b6356a105b39688b93
#
_entry.id   4e7de19104d417b6356a105b39688b93
#
_cell.length_a   1.000
_cell.length_b   1.000
_cell.length_c   1.000
_cell.angle_alpha   90.00
_cell.angle_beta   90.00
_cell.angle_gamma   90.00
#
_symmetry.space_group_name_H-M   'P 1'
#
loop_
_entity.id
_entity.type
_entity.pdbx_description
1 polymer ?
#
loop_
_entity_poly.entity_id
_entity_poly.type
_entity_poly.pdbx_seq_one_letter_code
_entity_poly.pdbx_strand_id
1 'polypeptide(L)'
;MKELQNIISPDKPREITPQLIIDVVCEHFHITKEQMISKSRSNDIAKPRQIAMYLCRELANIPLKSIGQCMGNRDHTTIMHGCDKIEQELQNSQTTQKAIEILKKKLQPGN
;
A
#
# COMPACT_ATOMS: atom_id res chain seq x y z
N MET A 1 -28.28 -6.33 -4.93
CA MET A 1 -27.73 -6.05 -5.46
C MET A 1 -27.04 -5.84 -5.49
N LYS A 2 -27.10 -5.88 -5.32
CA LYS A 2 -26.37 -5.41 -5.68
C LYS A 2 -25.60 -5.36 -6.20
N GLU A 3 -25.56 -5.31 -6.45
CA GLU A 3 -24.84 -4.98 -7.14
C GLU A 3 -24.68 -4.36 -7.73
N LEU A 4 -25.25 -3.91 -7.69
CA LEU A 4 -25.00 -3.23 -8.47
C LEU A 4 -24.63 -2.41 -8.52
N GLN A 5 -25.09 -2.11 -7.93
CA GLN A 5 -24.40 -1.27 -8.01
C GLN A 5 -23.25 -1.28 -8.08
N ASN A 6 -23.32 -1.75 -7.63
CA ASN A 6 -22.05 -1.87 -8.05
C ASN A 6 -21.84 -1.75 -9.42
N ILE A 7 -22.67 -1.20 -10.03
CA ILE A 7 -22.43 -1.02 -11.39
C ILE A 7 -21.55 0.16 -11.53
N ILE A 8 -20.30 -0.16 -11.71
CA ILE A 8 -19.32 0.86 -11.89
C ILE A 8 -19.23 1.12 -13.36
N SER A 9 -19.27 2.36 -13.76
CA SER A 9 -19.06 2.71 -15.14
C SER A 9 -17.71 2.18 -15.59
N PRO A 10 -17.63 1.45 -16.69
CA PRO A 10 -16.34 0.91 -17.13
C PRO A 10 -15.34 1.99 -17.51
N ASP A 11 -15.80 3.21 -17.71
CA ASP A 11 -14.93 4.33 -18.06
C ASP A 11 -14.25 4.95 -16.87
N LYS A 12 -14.75 4.66 -15.67
CA LYS A 12 -14.18 5.27 -14.47
C LYS A 12 -13.15 4.37 -13.85
N PRO A 13 -11.95 4.88 -13.59
CA PRO A 13 -10.97 4.10 -12.87
C PRO A 13 -11.45 3.87 -11.43
N ARG A 14 -11.07 2.74 -10.88
CA ARG A 14 -11.33 2.45 -9.47
C ARG A 14 -10.61 3.49 -8.62
N GLU A 15 -11.32 4.00 -7.64
CA GLU A 15 -10.69 4.92 -6.69
C GLU A 15 -9.75 4.13 -5.79
N ILE A 16 -8.51 4.60 -5.68
CA ILE A 16 -7.51 3.94 -4.85
C ILE A 16 -7.44 4.66 -3.52
N THR A 17 -7.82 3.95 -2.46
CA THR A 17 -7.83 4.50 -1.11
C THR A 17 -6.74 3.82 -0.29
N PRO A 18 -6.31 4.44 0.84
CA PRO A 18 -5.36 3.77 1.72
C PRO A 18 -5.86 2.42 2.22
N GLN A 19 -7.16 2.31 2.51
CA GLN A 19 -7.74 1.06 2.98
C GLN A 19 -7.60 -0.03 1.93
N LEU A 20 -7.88 0.30 0.67
CA LEU A 20 -7.73 -0.66 -0.41
C LEU A 20 -6.29 -1.11 -0.55
N ILE A 21 -5.35 -0.17 -0.46
CA ILE A 21 -3.94 -0.48 -0.57
C ILE A 21 -3.52 -1.42 0.57
N ILE A 22 -3.91 -1.10 1.79
CA ILE A 22 -3.58 -1.93 2.95
C ILE A 22 -4.15 -3.33 2.76
N ASP A 23 -5.41 -3.43 2.32
CA ASP A 23 -6.05 -4.74 2.12
C ASP A 23 -5.29 -5.57 1.09
N VAL A 24 -4.92 -4.95 -0.03
CA VAL A 24 -4.24 -5.67 -1.11
C VAL A 24 -2.84 -6.10 -0.68
N VAL A 25 -2.12 -5.22 0.02
CA VAL A 25 -0.78 -5.57 0.51
C VAL A 25 -0.85 -6.69 1.54
N CYS A 26 -1.79 -6.61 2.48
CA CYS A 26 -1.96 -7.65 3.48
C CYS A 26 -2.25 -8.99 2.82
N GLU A 27 -3.13 -9.00 1.84
CA GLU A 27 -3.47 -10.21 1.12
C GLU A 27 -2.26 -10.78 0.38
N HIS A 28 -1.52 -9.91 -0.28
CA HIS A 28 -0.36 -10.34 -1.07
C HIS A 28 0.72 -11.00 -0.19
N PHE A 29 0.96 -10.43 0.98
CA PHE A 29 2.02 -10.92 1.87
C PHE A 29 1.50 -11.85 2.96
N HIS A 30 0.21 -12.16 2.96
CA HIS A 30 -0.42 -13.09 3.92
C HIS A 30 -0.22 -12.62 5.36
N ILE A 31 -0.44 -11.34 5.61
CA ILE A 31 -0.42 -10.79 6.96
C ILE A 31 -1.77 -10.14 7.26
N THR A 32 -2.05 -9.93 8.54
CA THR A 32 -3.30 -9.30 8.95
C THR A 32 -3.13 -7.79 9.05
N LYS A 33 -4.24 -7.07 9.07
CA LYS A 33 -4.20 -5.63 9.31
C LYS A 33 -3.60 -5.30 10.66
N GLU A 34 -3.89 -6.12 11.67
CA GLU A 34 -3.32 -5.92 12.99
C GLU A 34 -1.80 -6.01 12.95
N GLN A 35 -1.28 -6.97 12.20
CA GLN A 35 0.16 -7.09 12.04
C GLN A 35 0.73 -5.89 11.29
N MET A 36 0.02 -5.45 10.24
CA MET A 36 0.45 -4.32 9.44
C MET A 36 0.63 -3.07 10.26
N ILE A 37 -0.31 -2.78 11.16
CA ILE A 37 -0.27 -1.56 11.96
C ILE A 37 0.42 -1.76 13.31
N SER A 38 0.93 -2.97 13.58
CA SER A 38 1.59 -3.28 14.86
C SER A 38 2.95 -2.61 14.92
N LYS A 39 3.57 -2.71 16.08
CA LYS A 39 4.91 -2.17 16.28
C LYS A 39 6.00 -3.18 15.95
N SER A 40 5.64 -4.27 15.32
CA SER A 40 6.62 -5.30 14.95
C SER A 40 7.69 -4.74 14.03
N ARG A 41 8.92 -5.06 14.30
CA ARG A 41 10.06 -4.71 13.45
C ARG A 41 10.56 -5.90 12.65
N SER A 42 9.86 -7.03 12.77
CA SER A 42 10.21 -8.21 12.00
C SER A 42 10.12 -7.87 10.51
N ASN A 43 11.10 -8.29 9.74
CA ASN A 43 11.18 -7.90 8.33
C ASN A 43 9.99 -8.39 7.52
N ASP A 44 9.41 -9.51 7.89
CA ASP A 44 8.24 -10.04 7.19
C ASP A 44 6.97 -9.21 7.44
N ILE A 45 7.00 -8.31 8.42
CA ILE A 45 5.92 -7.35 8.67
C ILE A 45 6.34 -5.94 8.26
N ALA A 46 7.58 -5.56 8.60
CA ALA A 46 8.06 -4.20 8.33
C ALA A 46 8.14 -3.91 6.83
N LYS A 47 8.59 -4.88 6.03
CA LYS A 47 8.72 -4.67 4.59
C LYS A 47 7.36 -4.47 3.92
N PRO A 48 6.35 -5.32 4.15
CA PRO A 48 5.02 -5.06 3.62
C PRO A 48 4.45 -3.72 4.07
N ARG A 49 4.70 -3.35 5.33
CA ARG A 49 4.23 -2.06 5.84
C ARG A 49 4.83 -0.90 5.05
N GLN A 50 6.13 -0.95 4.80
CA GLN A 50 6.80 0.10 4.06
C GLN A 50 6.32 0.16 2.61
N ILE A 51 6.06 -0.99 2.02
CA ILE A 51 5.51 -1.05 0.67
C ILE A 51 4.12 -0.40 0.64
N ALA A 52 3.29 -0.66 1.65
CA ALA A 52 1.98 -0.03 1.73
C ALA A 52 2.11 1.49 1.88
N MET A 53 3.04 1.96 2.69
CA MET A 53 3.29 3.40 2.84
C MET A 53 3.64 4.03 1.49
N TYR A 54 4.55 3.40 0.78
CA TYR A 54 5.01 3.88 -0.51
C TYR A 54 3.85 3.93 -1.52
N LEU A 55 3.06 2.87 -1.58
CA LEU A 55 1.93 2.82 -2.51
C LEU A 55 0.85 3.85 -2.16
N CYS A 56 0.61 4.07 -0.87
CA CYS A 56 -0.32 5.11 -0.46
C CYS A 56 0.12 6.48 -0.94
N ARG A 57 1.41 6.77 -0.83
CA ARG A 57 1.94 8.05 -1.29
C ARG A 57 1.84 8.17 -2.81
N GLU A 58 2.20 7.10 -3.54
CA GLU A 58 2.28 7.15 -4.98
C GLU A 58 0.93 7.04 -5.68
N LEU A 59 0.03 6.21 -5.17
CA LEU A 59 -1.21 5.91 -5.86
C LEU A 59 -2.42 6.60 -5.27
N ALA A 60 -2.49 6.71 -3.95
CA ALA A 60 -3.61 7.41 -3.31
C ALA A 60 -3.38 8.90 -3.21
N ASN A 61 -2.12 9.31 -3.33
CA ASN A 61 -1.74 10.73 -3.40
C ASN A 61 -2.24 11.53 -2.20
N ILE A 62 -2.12 10.93 -1.01
CA ILE A 62 -2.53 11.59 0.22
C ILE A 62 -1.30 12.04 1.01
N PRO A 63 -1.46 13.02 1.91
CA PRO A 63 -0.33 13.52 2.70
C PRO A 63 0.25 12.45 3.61
N LEU A 64 1.53 12.58 3.91
CA LEU A 64 2.22 11.64 4.79
C LEU A 64 1.55 11.53 6.15
N LYS A 65 1.02 12.63 6.66
CA LYS A 65 0.33 12.62 7.94
C LYS A 65 -0.90 11.70 7.89
N SER A 66 -1.65 11.77 6.81
CA SER A 66 -2.83 10.93 6.64
C SER A 66 -2.44 9.46 6.52
N ILE A 67 -1.35 9.17 5.81
CA ILE A 67 -0.84 7.82 5.72
C ILE A 67 -0.49 7.30 7.12
N GLY A 68 0.17 8.14 7.91
CA GLY A 68 0.54 7.77 9.28
C GLY A 68 -0.66 7.40 10.12
N GLN A 69 -1.75 8.15 9.98
CA GLN A 69 -2.97 7.84 10.73
C GLN A 69 -3.55 6.49 10.35
N CYS A 70 -3.44 6.11 9.08
CA CYS A 70 -3.92 4.81 8.61
C CYS A 70 -3.01 3.67 9.02
N MET A 71 -1.78 3.98 9.36
CA MET A 71 -0.76 2.98 9.68
C MET A 71 -0.46 2.89 11.17
N GLY A 72 -1.50 2.96 11.99
CA GLY A 72 -1.33 2.82 13.43
C GLY A 72 -0.84 4.09 14.10
N ASN A 73 -1.21 5.23 13.58
CA ASN A 73 -0.85 6.55 14.11
C ASN A 73 0.66 6.76 14.15
N ARG A 74 1.30 6.46 13.04
CA ARG A 74 2.73 6.70 12.89
C ARG A 74 2.99 8.14 12.48
N ASP A 75 4.12 8.63 12.96
CA ASP A 75 4.63 9.95 12.68
C ASP A 75 4.94 10.08 11.17
N HIS A 76 4.72 11.27 10.62
CA HIS A 76 5.00 11.50 9.19
C HIS A 76 6.46 11.25 8.82
N THR A 77 7.38 11.48 9.76
CA THR A 77 8.79 11.21 9.51
C THR A 77 9.05 9.72 9.33
N THR A 78 8.38 8.89 10.12
CA THR A 78 8.46 7.45 9.98
C THR A 78 7.95 7.00 8.62
N ILE A 79 6.84 7.60 8.17
CA ILE A 79 6.28 7.28 6.86
C ILE A 79 7.25 7.68 5.75
N MET A 80 7.83 8.86 5.86
CA MET A 80 8.78 9.35 4.88
C MET A 80 9.98 8.41 4.76
N HIS A 81 10.53 7.97 5.90
CA HIS A 81 11.66 7.05 5.89
C HIS A 81 11.30 5.71 5.26
N GLY A 82 10.09 5.22 5.54
CA GLY A 82 9.63 3.98 4.92
C GLY A 82 9.51 4.10 3.42
N CYS A 83 8.95 5.20 2.94
CA CYS A 83 8.84 5.46 1.50
C CYS A 83 10.21 5.57 0.84
N ASP A 84 11.13 6.29 1.49
CA ASP A 84 12.48 6.47 0.95
C ASP A 84 13.22 5.14 0.84
N LYS A 85 13.04 4.29 1.84
CA LYS A 85 13.66 2.98 1.82
C LYS A 85 13.18 2.15 0.63
N ILE A 86 11.88 2.16 0.36
CA ILE A 86 11.33 1.43 -0.78
C ILE A 86 11.84 2.02 -2.09
N GLU A 87 11.93 3.34 -2.19
CA GLU A 87 12.46 3.97 -3.39
C GLU A 87 13.90 3.52 -3.66
N GLN A 88 14.73 3.44 -2.62
CA GLN A 88 16.08 2.95 -2.77
C GLN A 88 16.10 1.48 -3.22
N GLU A 89 15.24 0.67 -2.62
CA GLU A 89 15.19 -0.74 -2.98
C GLU A 89 14.71 -0.95 -4.41
N LEU A 90 13.85 -0.08 -4.91
CA LEU A 90 13.41 -0.18 -6.28
C LEU A 90 14.55 -0.03 -7.27
N GLN A 91 15.62 0.64 -6.88
CA GLN A 91 16.78 0.82 -7.73
C GLN A 91 17.76 -0.37 -7.65
N ASN A 92 17.68 -1.15 -6.57
CA ASN A 92 18.68 -2.16 -6.28
C ASN A 92 18.15 -3.58 -6.10
N SER A 93 16.84 -3.75 -5.97
CA SER A 93 16.27 -5.05 -5.62
C SER A 93 15.20 -5.45 -6.62
N GLN A 94 15.45 -6.53 -7.36
CA GLN A 94 14.46 -7.07 -8.27
C GLN A 94 13.25 -7.60 -7.53
N THR A 95 13.45 -8.16 -6.35
CA THR A 95 12.35 -8.68 -5.55
C THR A 95 11.36 -7.58 -5.22
N THR A 96 11.87 -6.42 -4.78
CA THR A 96 11.01 -5.29 -4.46
C THR A 96 10.34 -4.75 -5.72
N GLN A 97 11.08 -4.66 -6.82
CA GLN A 97 10.52 -4.18 -8.09
C GLN A 97 9.34 -5.04 -8.53
N LYS A 98 9.49 -6.35 -8.46
CA LYS A 98 8.42 -7.26 -8.86
C LYS A 98 7.22 -7.16 -7.93
N ALA A 99 7.46 -7.08 -6.63
CA ALA A 99 6.36 -6.96 -5.68
C ALA A 99 5.55 -5.69 -5.94
N ILE A 100 6.23 -4.57 -6.13
CA ILE A 100 5.56 -3.30 -6.40
C ILE A 100 4.79 -3.37 -7.72
N GLU A 101 5.39 -3.96 -8.74
CA GLU A 101 4.74 -4.09 -10.04
C GLU A 101 3.46 -4.91 -9.95
N ILE A 102 3.53 -6.04 -9.27
CA ILE A 102 2.36 -6.91 -9.10
C ILE A 102 1.27 -6.19 -8.33
N LEU A 103 1.65 -5.50 -7.25
CA LEU A 103 0.67 -4.79 -6.43
C LEU A 103 0.03 -3.64 -7.20
N LYS A 104 0.80 -2.93 -8.00
CA LYS A 104 0.22 -1.87 -8.83
C LYS A 104 -0.79 -2.42 -9.82
N LYS A 105 -0.51 -3.58 -10.41
CA LYS A 105 -1.45 -4.20 -11.32
C LYS A 105 -2.73 -4.62 -10.61
N LYS A 106 -2.62 -5.11 -9.40
CA LYS A 106 -3.79 -5.48 -8.61
C LYS A 106 -4.63 -4.28 -8.25
N LEU A 107 -3.97 -3.14 -7.97
CA LEU A 107 -4.65 -1.92 -7.57
C LEU A 107 -5.22 -1.15 -8.76
N GLN A 108 -4.60 -1.28 -9.93
CA GLN A 108 -5.02 -0.58 -11.14
C GLN A 108 -5.21 -1.59 -12.28
N PRO A 109 -6.20 -2.49 -12.17
CA PRO A 109 -6.41 -3.48 -13.21
C PRO A 109 -6.79 -2.80 -14.51
N GLY A 110 -6.24 -3.28 -15.60
CA GLY A 110 -6.56 -2.74 -16.91
C GLY A 110 -5.69 -1.59 -17.36
N ASN A 111 -4.72 -1.20 -16.55
CA ASN A 111 -3.78 -0.14 -16.93
C ASN A 111 -2.45 -0.70 -17.36
#